data_930b524f874fa8f205ccc1e31cb2642f
#
_entry.id   930b524f874fa8f205ccc1e31cb2642f
#
_cell.length_a   1.000
_cell.length_b   1.000
_cell.length_c   1.000
_cell.angle_alpha   90.00
_cell.angle_beta   90.00
_cell.angle_gamma   90.00
#
_symmetry.space_group_name_H-M   'P 1'
#
loop_
_entity.id
_entity.type
_entity.pdbx_description
1 polymer ?
#
loop_
_entity_poly.entity_id
_entity_poly.type
_entity_poly.pdbx_seq_one_letter_code
_entity_poly.pdbx_strand_id
1 'polypeptide(L)'
;MQQVEQLSLIVPPFPKGQVVNDYLAKLKLSEMGCRLEAVCKVLLGRAPGLDSMPNGLRDFHRVVGYLYDDLDGIARNHLAIEYYCCGLPPSKYRQQFERVFEILPGPVRLTRLPVLFSVSEREYLTCPECEVFQIRVDGFSYIHRQSGAPFVDVCGLHGCDLKPANGQMFLFDQGCRGQRTRYQRSMSVEFAKRVSESMEVSAIVSSYRKDAVKEALHLSGWLADGGRLHLSSLLTEFSNFFYGAFSDLRLQFLTQTNSQVENALRNLLRDTRAVHPVWCILFAWFASACEMKRVAPRTSRRETPAEPLPEELRVLMLEHGTIAKTAAALTLNTIRVAALCKRYGIEASWRPKFVDAPLQEAIGAALARGESPKAVQAKFQVSIPTIYRILASQKDATLPRQKAKAARTDVAKAQWLQTCSEHPTLSATGLRRLLPSVWSQLYHNAPDWLRVNTRSVKTHQVFHRGVQHSQPIMRIFAESVRDAESACAGGEQMPLRKSLNRIRRALGISEYAFDRGRHRLSMSREGESSEDFVGRRVDWAVARVSRHGKRNWAVARKARLRQEAVNRSLGRHGVKT
;
A
#
# COMPACT_ATOMS: atom_id res chain seq x y z
N MET A 1 -3.03 -23.74 35.64
CA MET A 1 -1.80 -23.07 36.05
C MET A 1 -0.68 -24.02 36.52
N GLN A 2 -0.95 -25.24 36.92
CA GLN A 2 0.07 -26.18 37.48
C GLN A 2 0.90 -26.93 36.40
N GLN A 3 0.60 -26.85 35.12
CA GLN A 3 1.37 -27.54 34.05
C GLN A 3 2.52 -26.71 33.46
N VAL A 4 2.67 -25.44 33.83
CA VAL A 4 3.72 -24.56 33.29
C VAL A 4 5.03 -24.65 34.10
N GLU A 5 4.97 -25.17 35.32
CA GLU A 5 6.16 -25.29 36.20
C GLU A 5 7.11 -26.45 35.86
N GLN A 6 6.77 -27.27 34.86
CA GLN A 6 7.62 -28.41 34.43
C GLN A 6 8.21 -28.24 33.03
N LEU A 7 8.23 -27.03 32.44
CA LEU A 7 9.06 -26.80 31.28
C LEU A 7 10.52 -26.97 31.69
N SER A 8 11.11 -28.07 31.25
CA SER A 8 12.48 -28.42 31.62
C SER A 8 13.44 -27.29 31.25
N LEU A 9 14.42 -27.09 32.07
CA LEU A 9 15.38 -25.99 32.15
C LEU A 9 16.30 -25.79 30.91
N ILE A 10 16.07 -26.45 29.80
CA ILE A 10 16.87 -26.28 28.58
C ILE A 10 16.14 -25.35 27.62
N VAL A 11 16.14 -24.07 27.97
CA VAL A 11 15.65 -23.02 27.05
C VAL A 11 16.77 -22.71 26.04
N PRO A 12 16.56 -22.93 24.74
CA PRO A 12 17.59 -22.67 23.74
C PRO A 12 17.93 -21.17 23.69
N PRO A 13 19.16 -20.79 23.34
CA PRO A 13 19.53 -19.38 23.21
C PRO A 13 18.66 -18.71 22.15
N PHE A 14 18.44 -17.40 22.30
CA PHE A 14 17.64 -16.56 21.43
C PHE A 14 18.49 -15.40 20.89
N PRO A 15 19.37 -15.65 19.88
CA PRO A 15 20.26 -14.64 19.35
C PRO A 15 19.50 -13.44 18.77
N LYS A 16 20.06 -12.25 18.92
CA LYS A 16 19.51 -11.03 18.33
C LYS A 16 19.29 -11.19 16.83
N GLY A 17 18.11 -10.83 16.38
CA GLY A 17 17.71 -10.96 14.98
C GLY A 17 17.04 -12.29 14.62
N GLN A 18 17.09 -13.32 15.45
CA GLN A 18 16.29 -14.54 15.24
C GLN A 18 14.80 -14.22 15.33
N VAL A 19 14.00 -14.70 14.38
CA VAL A 19 12.54 -14.48 14.44
C VAL A 19 11.88 -15.35 15.51
N VAL A 20 10.88 -14.80 16.20
CA VAL A 20 10.13 -15.49 17.25
C VAL A 20 9.57 -16.84 16.78
N ASN A 21 9.02 -16.92 15.56
CA ASN A 21 8.46 -18.18 15.04
C ASN A 21 9.52 -19.28 14.83
N ASP A 22 10.74 -18.93 14.45
CA ASP A 22 11.84 -19.88 14.33
C ASP A 22 12.29 -20.36 15.71
N TYR A 23 12.37 -19.44 16.67
CA TYR A 23 12.64 -19.79 18.06
C TYR A 23 11.60 -20.78 18.62
N LEU A 24 10.31 -20.54 18.39
CA LEU A 24 9.24 -21.44 18.82
C LEU A 24 9.33 -22.83 18.16
N ALA A 25 9.73 -22.86 16.88
CA ALA A 25 9.95 -24.11 16.16
C ALA A 25 11.10 -24.92 16.76
N LYS A 26 12.18 -24.26 17.21
CA LYS A 26 13.32 -24.90 17.89
C LYS A 26 12.99 -25.35 19.32
N LEU A 27 12.26 -24.54 20.05
CA LEU A 27 11.76 -24.90 21.35
C LEU A 27 10.92 -26.19 21.29
N LYS A 28 10.10 -26.35 20.24
CA LYS A 28 9.37 -27.61 19.98
C LYS A 28 10.31 -28.79 19.79
N LEU A 29 11.44 -28.61 19.09
CA LEU A 29 12.40 -29.70 18.83
C LEU A 29 13.12 -30.12 20.11
N SER A 30 13.33 -29.23 21.08
CA SER A 30 13.93 -29.56 22.38
C SER A 30 12.96 -30.30 23.30
N GLU A 31 11.65 -30.11 23.14
CA GLU A 31 10.57 -30.73 23.89
C GLU A 31 10.02 -31.96 23.14
N MET A 32 10.55 -33.14 23.40
CA MET A 32 10.15 -34.39 22.73
C MET A 32 8.65 -34.64 22.82
N GLY A 33 7.97 -34.63 21.70
CA GLY A 33 6.56 -35.01 21.58
C GLY A 33 5.53 -33.88 21.54
N CYS A 34 5.90 -32.62 21.82
CA CYS A 34 4.97 -31.51 21.74
C CYS A 34 4.68 -31.07 20.29
N ARG A 35 3.42 -30.72 19.99
CA ARG A 35 3.06 -30.12 18.72
C ARG A 35 3.36 -28.62 18.75
N LEU A 36 3.87 -28.05 17.63
CA LEU A 36 4.13 -26.60 17.52
C LEU A 36 2.90 -25.75 17.88
N GLU A 37 1.69 -26.25 17.52
CA GLU A 37 0.42 -25.61 17.87
C GLU A 37 0.21 -25.49 19.39
N ALA A 38 0.62 -26.52 20.16
CA ALA A 38 0.51 -26.50 21.61
C ALA A 38 1.50 -25.49 22.22
N VAL A 39 2.75 -25.50 21.76
CA VAL A 39 3.79 -24.54 22.18
C VAL A 39 3.34 -23.10 21.90
N CYS A 40 2.85 -22.82 20.69
CA CYS A 40 2.36 -21.49 20.33
C CYS A 40 1.13 -21.06 21.13
N LYS A 41 0.21 -22.00 21.44
CA LYS A 41 -0.96 -21.71 22.29
C LYS A 41 -0.55 -21.31 23.71
N VAL A 42 0.45 -21.96 24.25
CA VAL A 42 0.96 -21.66 25.61
C VAL A 42 1.71 -20.33 25.62
N LEU A 43 2.60 -20.12 24.65
CA LEU A 43 3.53 -18.99 24.64
C LEU A 43 2.99 -17.72 23.98
N LEU A 44 2.09 -17.84 23.00
CA LEU A 44 1.51 -16.69 22.28
C LEU A 44 -0.01 -16.57 22.47
N GLY A 45 -0.63 -17.49 23.24
CA GLY A 45 -2.09 -17.51 23.39
C GLY A 45 -2.88 -17.85 22.13
N ARG A 46 -2.22 -18.27 21.04
CA ARG A 46 -2.84 -18.53 19.73
C ARG A 46 -2.15 -19.67 18.97
N ALA A 47 -2.83 -20.16 17.92
CA ALA A 47 -2.23 -21.11 16.99
C ALA A 47 -1.06 -20.48 16.23
N PRO A 48 -0.05 -21.27 15.81
CA PRO A 48 1.09 -20.77 15.05
C PRO A 48 0.63 -20.19 13.71
N GLY A 49 1.22 -19.06 13.33
CA GLY A 49 1.10 -18.45 12.02
C GLY A 49 2.48 -18.35 11.38
N LEU A 50 2.54 -18.35 10.06
CA LEU A 50 3.77 -18.09 9.29
C LEU A 50 4.05 -16.58 9.15
N ASP A 51 3.53 -15.79 10.08
CA ASP A 51 3.62 -14.34 10.01
C ASP A 51 4.99 -13.85 10.48
N SER A 52 5.57 -12.93 9.73
CA SER A 52 6.77 -12.20 10.15
C SER A 52 6.52 -11.26 11.35
N MET A 53 5.24 -11.08 11.71
CA MET A 53 4.78 -10.22 12.80
C MET A 53 3.80 -10.98 13.69
N PRO A 54 4.28 -11.92 14.53
CA PRO A 54 3.45 -12.58 15.52
C PRO A 54 2.90 -11.56 16.52
N ASN A 55 1.74 -11.84 17.10
CA ASN A 55 1.17 -11.09 18.22
C ASN A 55 1.08 -11.99 19.47
N GLY A 56 0.70 -11.43 20.60
CA GLY A 56 0.71 -12.16 21.88
C GLY A 56 2.07 -12.19 22.56
N LEU A 57 2.95 -11.24 22.24
CA LEU A 57 4.31 -11.22 22.82
C LEU A 57 4.33 -10.99 24.34
N ARG A 58 3.27 -10.44 24.93
CA ARG A 58 3.18 -10.29 26.38
C ARG A 58 3.18 -11.65 27.08
N ASP A 59 2.45 -12.63 26.55
CA ASP A 59 2.45 -13.98 27.10
C ASP A 59 3.77 -14.69 26.84
N PHE A 60 4.36 -14.53 25.65
CA PHE A 60 5.70 -15.04 25.35
C PHE A 60 6.73 -14.47 26.32
N HIS A 61 6.75 -13.15 26.53
CA HIS A 61 7.69 -12.51 27.45
C HIS A 61 7.50 -13.00 28.89
N ARG A 62 6.27 -13.11 29.35
CA ARG A 62 5.97 -13.60 30.73
C ARG A 62 6.50 -15.01 31.00
N VAL A 63 6.52 -15.88 29.99
CA VAL A 63 6.90 -17.29 30.16
C VAL A 63 8.38 -17.53 29.87
N VAL A 64 8.92 -16.94 28.81
CA VAL A 64 10.28 -17.24 28.32
C VAL A 64 11.05 -15.95 27.97
N GLY A 65 10.40 -14.96 27.36
CA GLY A 65 11.07 -13.80 26.81
C GLY A 65 11.83 -12.95 27.83
N TYR A 66 11.38 -12.91 29.09
CA TYR A 66 12.03 -12.19 30.21
C TYR A 66 13.47 -12.66 30.50
N LEU A 67 13.83 -13.85 30.00
CA LEU A 67 15.18 -14.39 30.11
C LEU A 67 16.18 -13.72 29.18
N TYR A 68 15.69 -13.05 28.14
CA TYR A 68 16.53 -12.52 27.06
C TYR A 68 16.53 -11.01 26.98
N ASP A 69 15.38 -10.36 27.13
CA ASP A 69 15.25 -8.92 27.02
C ASP A 69 13.91 -8.45 27.64
N ASP A 70 13.73 -7.15 27.78
CA ASP A 70 12.42 -6.59 28.10
C ASP A 70 11.43 -6.77 26.93
N LEU A 71 10.17 -6.45 27.17
CA LEU A 71 9.11 -6.67 26.19
C LEU A 71 9.33 -5.86 24.88
N ASP A 72 9.79 -4.62 25.01
CA ASP A 72 10.11 -3.74 23.88
C ASP A 72 11.34 -4.24 23.13
N GLY A 73 12.38 -4.69 23.86
CA GLY A 73 13.58 -5.29 23.32
C GLY A 73 13.28 -6.55 22.52
N ILE A 74 12.43 -7.45 23.04
CA ILE A 74 11.97 -8.63 22.29
C ILE A 74 11.29 -8.20 20.98
N ALA A 75 10.38 -7.23 21.02
CA ALA A 75 9.71 -6.76 19.81
C ALA A 75 10.69 -6.17 18.80
N ARG A 76 11.62 -5.34 19.25
CA ARG A 76 12.58 -4.64 18.39
C ARG A 76 13.69 -5.54 17.87
N ASN A 77 14.17 -6.48 18.67
CA ASN A 77 15.30 -7.34 18.31
C ASN A 77 14.88 -8.58 17.51
N HIS A 78 13.64 -9.07 17.67
CA HIS A 78 13.19 -10.35 17.13
C HIS A 78 12.01 -10.27 16.16
N LEU A 79 11.46 -9.05 15.93
CA LEU A 79 10.46 -8.79 14.89
C LEU A 79 10.97 -7.76 13.88
N ALA A 80 10.35 -7.73 12.71
CA ALA A 80 10.55 -6.69 11.72
C ALA A 80 9.63 -5.47 11.98
N ILE A 81 9.28 -5.16 13.24
CA ILE A 81 8.26 -4.17 13.60
C ILE A 81 8.64 -2.77 13.16
N GLU A 82 9.90 -2.37 13.34
CA GLU A 82 10.37 -1.04 12.94
C GLU A 82 10.24 -0.84 11.43
N TYR A 83 10.63 -1.85 10.64
CA TYR A 83 10.42 -1.83 9.19
C TYR A 83 8.93 -1.66 8.85
N TYR A 84 8.05 -2.51 9.39
CA TYR A 84 6.62 -2.44 9.05
C TYR A 84 5.93 -1.18 9.55
N CYS A 85 6.44 -0.54 10.59
CA CYS A 85 5.90 0.70 11.14
C CYS A 85 6.48 1.98 10.52
N CYS A 86 7.60 1.92 9.79
CA CYS A 86 8.26 3.13 9.28
C CYS A 86 7.39 3.98 8.34
N GLY A 87 6.49 3.36 7.58
CA GLY A 87 5.54 4.05 6.69
C GLY A 87 4.23 4.48 7.35
N LEU A 88 4.08 4.31 8.67
CA LEU A 88 2.88 4.74 9.39
C LEU A 88 2.95 6.22 9.77
N PRO A 89 1.78 6.89 9.86
CA PRO A 89 1.70 8.19 10.50
C PRO A 89 2.18 8.11 11.96
N PRO A 90 2.86 9.14 12.50
CA PRO A 90 3.36 9.16 13.88
C PRO A 90 2.29 8.83 14.92
N SER A 91 1.06 9.33 14.72
CA SER A 91 -0.09 9.06 15.59
C SER A 91 -0.51 7.58 15.63
N LYS A 92 -0.17 6.80 14.61
CA LYS A 92 -0.52 5.37 14.51
C LYS A 92 0.63 4.45 14.86
N TYR A 93 1.85 4.95 14.88
CA TYR A 93 3.03 4.14 15.15
C TYR A 93 2.93 3.42 16.50
N ARG A 94 2.77 4.18 17.60
CA ARG A 94 2.68 3.61 18.95
C ARG A 94 1.53 2.61 19.06
N GLN A 95 0.34 2.96 18.59
CA GLN A 95 -0.82 2.06 18.61
C GLN A 95 -0.55 0.74 17.90
N GLN A 96 0.13 0.76 16.76
CA GLN A 96 0.43 -0.45 16.00
C GLN A 96 1.58 -1.24 16.63
N PHE A 97 2.56 -0.56 17.22
CA PHE A 97 3.62 -1.20 17.99
C PHE A 97 3.06 -1.97 19.20
N GLU A 98 2.14 -1.38 19.93
CA GLU A 98 1.48 -2.01 21.08
C GLU A 98 0.62 -3.22 20.70
N ARG A 99 0.10 -3.26 19.47
CA ARG A 99 -0.74 -4.37 19.00
C ARG A 99 -0.03 -5.72 18.92
N VAL A 100 1.28 -5.76 18.81
CA VAL A 100 2.03 -7.03 18.81
C VAL A 100 2.11 -7.66 20.19
N PHE A 101 1.89 -6.88 21.24
CA PHE A 101 1.89 -7.38 22.62
C PHE A 101 0.59 -8.09 22.99
N GLU A 102 -0.51 -7.76 22.34
CA GLU A 102 -1.83 -8.26 22.64
C GLU A 102 -2.18 -9.47 21.76
N ILE A 103 -3.07 -10.34 22.26
CA ILE A 103 -3.61 -11.47 21.48
C ILE A 103 -4.68 -10.95 20.52
N LEU A 104 -4.40 -10.98 19.22
CA LEU A 104 -5.33 -10.53 18.19
C LEU A 104 -5.74 -11.70 17.29
N PRO A 105 -6.98 -11.71 16.78
CA PRO A 105 -7.40 -12.68 15.78
C PRO A 105 -6.71 -12.38 14.43
N GLY A 106 -5.70 -13.16 14.11
CA GLY A 106 -4.95 -13.07 12.85
C GLY A 106 -3.73 -12.14 12.89
N PRO A 107 -3.02 -12.02 11.75
CA PRO A 107 -1.76 -11.31 11.67
C PRO A 107 -1.92 -9.79 11.79
N VAL A 108 -0.91 -9.12 12.33
CA VAL A 108 -0.85 -7.66 12.37
C VAL A 108 -0.52 -7.13 10.97
N ARG A 109 -1.53 -6.66 10.26
CA ARG A 109 -1.38 -6.06 8.92
C ARG A 109 -1.37 -4.55 9.03
N LEU A 110 -0.24 -3.93 8.76
CA LEU A 110 -0.05 -2.49 8.93
C LEU A 110 -0.28 -1.71 7.63
N THR A 111 0.22 -2.21 6.52
CA THR A 111 0.16 -1.57 5.20
C THR A 111 -0.02 -2.62 4.11
N ARG A 112 -0.39 -2.18 2.89
CA ARG A 112 -0.65 -3.09 1.77
C ARG A 112 0.11 -2.68 0.53
N LEU A 113 0.67 -3.68 -0.14
CA LEU A 113 1.08 -3.61 -1.53
C LEU A 113 -0.09 -4.00 -2.46
N PRO A 114 0.05 -3.85 -3.78
CA PRO A 114 -0.86 -4.48 -4.74
C PRO A 114 -1.08 -5.95 -4.40
N VAL A 115 -2.33 -6.42 -4.57
CA VAL A 115 -2.80 -7.68 -3.97
C VAL A 115 -1.92 -8.89 -4.28
N LEU A 116 -1.48 -9.06 -5.52
CA LEU A 116 -0.58 -10.17 -5.90
C LEU A 116 0.84 -10.03 -5.35
N PHE A 117 1.21 -8.88 -4.78
CA PHE A 117 2.52 -8.68 -4.17
C PHE A 117 2.50 -8.92 -2.66
N SER A 118 1.30 -9.03 -2.07
CA SER A 118 1.11 -9.34 -0.65
C SER A 118 1.22 -10.85 -0.45
N VAL A 119 2.40 -11.32 -0.15
CA VAL A 119 2.61 -12.72 0.24
C VAL A 119 2.28 -12.85 1.71
N SER A 120 1.25 -13.62 2.06
CA SER A 120 0.82 -13.81 3.45
C SER A 120 1.41 -15.03 4.14
N GLU A 121 1.94 -15.96 3.37
CA GLU A 121 2.51 -17.22 3.85
C GLU A 121 3.92 -17.36 3.26
N ARG A 122 4.77 -16.38 3.53
CA ARG A 122 6.13 -16.41 3.02
C ARG A 122 6.93 -17.44 3.82
N GLU A 123 7.52 -18.38 3.12
CA GLU A 123 8.60 -19.15 3.68
C GLU A 123 9.76 -18.22 4.01
N TYR A 124 10.34 -18.45 5.17
CA TYR A 124 11.54 -17.72 5.53
C TYR A 124 12.69 -18.12 4.61
N LEU A 125 13.43 -17.14 4.18
CA LEU A 125 14.63 -17.33 3.39
C LEU A 125 15.85 -17.31 4.31
N THR A 126 16.87 -18.09 4.00
CA THR A 126 18.14 -18.13 4.74
C THR A 126 19.31 -17.84 3.83
N CYS A 127 20.38 -17.34 4.41
CA CYS A 127 21.65 -17.12 3.73
C CYS A 127 22.60 -18.25 4.10
N PRO A 128 23.12 -19.05 3.14
CA PRO A 128 24.02 -20.15 3.45
C PRO A 128 25.29 -19.73 4.23
N GLU A 129 25.81 -18.54 3.93
CA GLU A 129 27.00 -18.02 4.63
C GLU A 129 26.66 -17.52 6.04
N CYS A 130 25.48 -16.90 6.22
CA CYS A 130 24.98 -16.58 7.55
C CYS A 130 24.76 -17.85 8.40
N GLU A 131 24.22 -18.92 7.82
CA GLU A 131 24.02 -20.20 8.52
C GLU A 131 25.34 -20.78 9.04
N VAL A 132 26.39 -20.78 8.20
CA VAL A 132 27.73 -21.23 8.61
C VAL A 132 28.28 -20.37 9.74
N PHE A 133 28.13 -19.05 9.65
CA PHE A 133 28.56 -18.13 10.70
C PHE A 133 27.79 -18.36 12.02
N GLN A 134 26.48 -18.47 11.95
CA GLN A 134 25.61 -18.73 13.10
C GLN A 134 25.95 -20.04 13.80
N ILE A 135 26.18 -21.13 13.03
CA ILE A 135 26.60 -22.41 13.60
C ILE A 135 27.94 -22.29 14.33
N ARG A 136 28.86 -21.49 13.80
CA ARG A 136 30.18 -21.29 14.43
C ARG A 136 30.10 -20.48 15.70
N VAL A 137 29.27 -19.43 15.76
CA VAL A 137 29.20 -18.48 16.86
C VAL A 137 28.17 -18.93 17.91
N ASP A 138 26.98 -19.32 17.46
CA ASP A 138 25.83 -19.60 18.32
C ASP A 138 25.60 -21.10 18.51
N GLY A 139 26.32 -21.96 17.76
CA GLY A 139 26.19 -23.41 17.80
C GLY A 139 25.04 -23.97 16.95
N PHE A 140 24.23 -23.12 16.33
CA PHE A 140 23.09 -23.52 15.50
C PHE A 140 22.73 -22.42 14.48
N SER A 141 22.08 -22.80 13.37
CA SER A 141 21.54 -21.84 12.40
C SER A 141 20.15 -21.37 12.79
N TYR A 142 19.80 -20.15 12.42
CA TYR A 142 18.48 -19.58 12.66
C TYR A 142 18.04 -18.63 11.56
N ILE A 143 16.72 -18.39 11.50
CA ILE A 143 16.11 -17.49 10.52
C ILE A 143 16.18 -16.06 11.01
N HIS A 144 16.86 -15.21 10.25
CA HIS A 144 17.01 -13.81 10.61
C HIS A 144 15.80 -12.98 10.16
N ARG A 145 15.36 -12.01 10.97
CA ARG A 145 14.17 -11.16 10.73
C ARG A 145 14.19 -10.41 9.40
N GLN A 146 15.37 -10.10 8.87
CA GLN A 146 15.53 -9.42 7.56
C GLN A 146 14.96 -10.22 6.41
N SER A 147 15.11 -11.54 6.44
CA SER A 147 14.67 -12.43 5.36
C SER A 147 13.16 -12.56 5.24
N GLY A 148 12.40 -12.08 6.22
CA GLY A 148 10.94 -11.98 6.17
C GLY A 148 10.41 -10.74 5.44
N ALA A 149 11.27 -9.76 5.09
CA ALA A 149 10.83 -8.56 4.40
C ALA A 149 10.52 -8.82 2.91
N PRO A 150 9.47 -8.20 2.34
CA PRO A 150 9.14 -8.34 0.94
C PRO A 150 10.30 -7.96 0.02
N PHE A 151 10.51 -8.75 -1.04
CA PHE A 151 11.52 -8.54 -2.10
C PHE A 151 12.99 -8.65 -1.66
N VAL A 152 13.25 -8.97 -0.40
CA VAL A 152 14.62 -9.32 0.05
C VAL A 152 14.87 -10.77 -0.33
N ASP A 153 15.69 -10.96 -1.34
CA ASP A 153 16.02 -12.27 -1.90
C ASP A 153 17.54 -12.47 -2.08
N VAL A 154 18.31 -11.48 -1.61
CA VAL A 154 19.77 -11.50 -1.55
C VAL A 154 20.18 -11.10 -0.13
N CYS A 155 21.23 -11.71 0.38
CA CYS A 155 21.80 -11.34 1.67
C CYS A 155 22.47 -9.95 1.59
N GLY A 156 22.07 -9.04 2.47
CA GLY A 156 22.67 -7.71 2.53
C GLY A 156 24.13 -7.71 3.00
N LEU A 157 24.57 -8.75 3.74
CA LEU A 157 25.95 -8.88 4.22
C LEU A 157 26.85 -9.60 3.20
N HIS A 158 26.41 -10.75 2.70
CA HIS A 158 27.25 -11.63 1.87
C HIS A 158 26.99 -11.49 0.37
N GLY A 159 25.90 -10.83 -0.04
CA GLY A 159 25.56 -10.65 -1.46
C GLY A 159 25.12 -11.92 -2.18
N CYS A 160 25.00 -13.05 -1.48
CA CYS A 160 24.53 -14.31 -2.06
C CYS A 160 23.00 -14.38 -2.12
N ASP A 161 22.47 -15.21 -3.00
CA ASP A 161 21.03 -15.46 -3.09
C ASP A 161 20.52 -16.18 -1.84
N LEU A 162 19.43 -15.71 -1.28
CA LEU A 162 18.77 -16.36 -0.16
C LEU A 162 18.04 -17.60 -0.64
N LYS A 163 18.10 -18.68 0.15
CA LYS A 163 17.44 -19.96 -0.10
C LYS A 163 16.27 -20.15 0.86
N PRO A 164 15.19 -20.82 0.44
CA PRO A 164 14.12 -21.20 1.35
C PRO A 164 14.63 -22.10 2.49
N ALA A 165 14.24 -21.83 3.71
CA ALA A 165 14.66 -22.60 4.88
C ALA A 165 14.23 -24.06 4.81
N ASN A 166 13.13 -24.39 4.10
CA ASN A 166 12.65 -25.75 3.86
C ASN A 166 13.05 -26.32 2.49
N GLY A 167 13.90 -25.62 1.72
CA GLY A 167 14.40 -26.06 0.43
C GLY A 167 13.46 -25.85 -0.77
N GLN A 168 12.22 -25.40 -0.57
CA GLN A 168 11.26 -25.15 -1.65
C GLN A 168 10.83 -23.68 -1.71
N MET A 169 11.02 -23.08 -2.86
CA MET A 169 10.48 -21.76 -3.16
C MET A 169 9.07 -21.85 -3.75
N PHE A 170 8.18 -20.95 -3.38
CA PHE A 170 6.86 -20.91 -3.98
C PHE A 170 6.89 -20.65 -5.49
N LEU A 171 6.05 -21.36 -6.23
CA LEU A 171 5.99 -21.28 -7.68
C LEU A 171 5.83 -19.86 -8.22
N PHE A 172 4.97 -19.09 -7.57
CA PHE A 172 4.75 -17.68 -7.96
C PHE A 172 6.01 -16.83 -7.75
N ASP A 173 6.71 -17.00 -6.65
CA ASP A 173 7.96 -16.28 -6.38
C ASP A 173 9.08 -16.68 -7.35
N GLN A 174 9.17 -17.96 -7.71
CA GLN A 174 10.13 -18.43 -8.74
C GLN A 174 9.89 -17.74 -10.08
N GLY A 175 8.62 -17.69 -10.53
CA GLY A 175 8.26 -17.06 -11.81
C GLY A 175 8.46 -15.54 -11.82
N CYS A 176 8.38 -14.87 -10.67
CA CYS A 176 8.64 -13.44 -10.58
C CYS A 176 10.12 -13.07 -10.57
N ARG A 177 11.03 -14.01 -10.26
CA ARG A 177 12.47 -13.79 -10.14
C ARG A 177 13.19 -14.24 -11.39
N GLY A 178 13.82 -13.32 -12.10
CA GLY A 178 14.69 -13.62 -13.23
C GLY A 178 16.15 -13.85 -12.81
N GLN A 179 16.97 -14.32 -13.76
CA GLN A 179 18.43 -14.28 -13.59
C GLN A 179 18.90 -12.85 -13.42
N ARG A 180 19.84 -12.63 -12.50
CA ARG A 180 20.37 -11.31 -12.18
C ARG A 180 21.63 -10.99 -12.95
N THR A 181 21.68 -9.80 -13.54
CA THR A 181 22.94 -9.18 -13.97
C THR A 181 23.77 -8.75 -12.74
N ARG A 182 25.06 -8.47 -12.96
CA ARG A 182 25.93 -7.92 -11.89
C ARG A 182 25.37 -6.63 -11.28
N TYR A 183 24.83 -5.75 -12.12
CA TYR A 183 24.18 -4.51 -11.67
C TYR A 183 22.95 -4.80 -10.80
N GLN A 184 22.05 -5.67 -11.25
CA GLN A 184 20.85 -6.04 -10.48
C GLN A 184 21.21 -6.69 -9.15
N ARG A 185 22.28 -7.48 -9.10
CA ARG A 185 22.76 -8.05 -7.83
C ARG A 185 23.22 -6.95 -6.88
N SER A 186 24.02 -5.99 -7.34
CA SER A 186 24.47 -4.85 -6.54
C SER A 186 23.29 -4.05 -5.99
N MET A 187 22.29 -3.78 -6.81
CA MET A 187 21.07 -3.05 -6.39
C MET A 187 20.22 -3.87 -5.41
N SER A 188 20.13 -5.19 -5.58
CA SER A 188 19.43 -6.06 -4.64
C SER A 188 20.12 -6.12 -3.27
N VAL A 189 21.47 -6.16 -3.26
CA VAL A 189 22.27 -6.11 -2.02
C VAL A 189 22.06 -4.78 -1.31
N GLU A 190 22.09 -3.68 -2.03
CA GLU A 190 21.86 -2.35 -1.46
C GLU A 190 20.43 -2.21 -0.91
N PHE A 191 19.44 -2.73 -1.63
CA PHE A 191 18.06 -2.79 -1.12
C PHE A 191 17.97 -3.59 0.18
N ALA A 192 18.59 -4.78 0.23
CA ALA A 192 18.59 -5.64 1.41
C ALA A 192 19.29 -4.98 2.61
N LYS A 193 20.40 -4.26 2.39
CA LYS A 193 21.09 -3.47 3.43
C LYS A 193 20.17 -2.41 4.02
N ARG A 194 19.51 -1.62 3.17
CA ARG A 194 18.58 -0.56 3.60
C ARG A 194 17.37 -1.12 4.36
N VAL A 195 16.86 -2.26 3.94
CA VAL A 195 15.82 -2.97 4.69
C VAL A 195 16.35 -3.40 6.06
N SER A 196 17.57 -3.94 6.13
CA SER A 196 18.21 -4.30 7.40
C SER A 196 18.38 -3.09 8.32
N GLU A 197 18.93 -2.00 7.81
CA GLU A 197 19.11 -0.74 8.53
C GLU A 197 17.78 -0.21 9.09
N SER A 198 16.69 -0.33 8.32
CA SER A 198 15.36 0.10 8.74
C SER A 198 14.77 -0.74 9.90
N MET A 199 15.38 -1.88 10.22
CA MET A 199 15.00 -2.73 11.36
C MET A 199 15.83 -2.47 12.61
N GLU A 200 16.98 -1.79 12.48
CA GLU A 200 17.84 -1.52 13.62
C GLU A 200 17.35 -0.34 14.45
N VAL A 201 17.43 -0.45 15.77
CA VAL A 201 17.06 0.64 16.71
C VAL A 201 18.23 1.61 16.84
N SER A 202 18.41 2.49 15.88
CA SER A 202 19.46 3.51 15.91
C SER A 202 18.93 4.83 15.34
N ALA A 203 19.74 5.88 15.42
CA ALA A 203 19.43 7.15 14.75
C ALA A 203 19.16 6.97 13.24
N ILE A 204 19.71 5.91 12.62
CA ILE A 204 19.48 5.55 11.22
C ILE A 204 18.05 5.09 10.95
N VAL A 205 17.38 4.44 11.92
CA VAL A 205 15.95 4.06 11.80
C VAL A 205 15.08 5.27 11.55
N SER A 206 15.43 6.41 12.12
CA SER A 206 14.69 7.64 11.91
C SER A 206 14.69 8.06 10.44
N SER A 207 15.74 7.76 9.66
CA SER A 207 15.87 8.17 8.25
C SER A 207 14.89 7.46 7.29
N TYR A 208 14.38 6.28 7.64
CA TYR A 208 13.37 5.56 6.88
C TYR A 208 11.94 5.84 7.34
N ARG A 209 11.77 6.57 8.44
CA ARG A 209 10.44 7.00 8.87
C ARG A 209 9.83 7.96 7.87
N LYS A 210 8.53 7.88 7.75
CA LYS A 210 7.74 8.68 6.82
C LYS A 210 8.10 10.17 6.85
N ASP A 211 8.28 10.75 8.03
CA ASP A 211 8.61 12.17 8.17
C ASP A 211 10.04 12.47 7.75
N ALA A 212 10.98 11.61 8.09
CA ALA A 212 12.37 11.74 7.64
C ALA A 212 12.51 11.57 6.12
N VAL A 213 11.73 10.67 5.51
CA VAL A 213 11.68 10.53 4.05
C VAL A 213 11.12 11.79 3.37
N LYS A 214 10.10 12.43 3.97
CA LYS A 214 9.61 13.74 3.48
C LYS A 214 10.71 14.81 3.55
N GLU A 215 11.42 14.86 4.66
CA GLU A 215 12.53 15.79 4.85
C GLU A 215 13.66 15.51 3.88
N ALA A 216 14.03 14.25 3.65
CA ALA A 216 15.03 13.88 2.64
C ALA A 216 14.63 14.34 1.24
N LEU A 217 13.34 14.19 0.85
CA LEU A 217 12.82 14.70 -0.42
C LEU A 217 12.83 16.23 -0.48
N HIS A 218 12.67 16.91 0.64
CA HIS A 218 12.77 18.36 0.74
C HIS A 218 14.23 18.83 0.60
N LEU A 219 15.14 18.24 1.36
CA LEU A 219 16.56 18.58 1.32
C LEU A 219 17.19 18.33 -0.06
N SER A 220 16.77 17.24 -0.73
CA SER A 220 17.21 16.93 -2.10
C SER A 220 16.50 17.77 -3.19
N GLY A 221 15.63 18.70 -2.80
CA GLY A 221 14.95 19.66 -3.70
C GLY A 221 13.72 19.14 -4.42
N TRP A 222 13.32 17.88 -4.24
CA TRP A 222 12.12 17.31 -4.87
C TRP A 222 10.82 17.84 -4.31
N LEU A 223 10.84 18.31 -3.07
CA LEU A 223 9.72 18.96 -2.38
C LEU A 223 10.12 20.40 -2.04
N ALA A 224 9.39 21.39 -2.54
CA ALA A 224 9.64 22.80 -2.27
C ALA A 224 9.12 23.21 -0.87
N ASP A 225 9.60 24.34 -0.31
CA ASP A 225 9.26 24.88 1.00
C ASP A 225 7.72 25.04 1.23
N GLY A 226 6.96 25.30 0.18
CA GLY A 226 5.49 25.35 0.22
C GLY A 226 4.79 23.98 0.13
N GLY A 227 5.49 22.87 0.27
CA GLY A 227 4.95 21.51 0.14
C GLY A 227 4.59 21.12 -1.31
N ARG A 228 5.00 21.93 -2.29
CA ARG A 228 4.78 21.63 -3.71
C ARG A 228 5.81 20.61 -4.21
N LEU A 229 5.30 19.48 -4.67
CA LEU A 229 6.11 18.41 -5.25
C LEU A 229 6.43 18.70 -6.73
N HIS A 230 7.68 18.54 -7.13
CA HIS A 230 8.11 18.55 -8.53
C HIS A 230 7.80 17.20 -9.19
N LEU A 231 6.48 16.86 -9.26
CA LEU A 231 6.00 15.51 -9.52
C LEU A 231 6.50 14.94 -10.85
N SER A 232 6.38 15.66 -11.96
CA SER A 232 6.77 15.15 -13.29
C SER A 232 8.26 14.82 -13.36
N SER A 233 9.10 15.73 -12.89
CA SER A 233 10.56 15.54 -12.85
C SER A 233 10.93 14.39 -11.91
N LEU A 234 10.32 14.33 -10.71
CA LEU A 234 10.57 13.26 -9.77
C LEU A 234 10.19 11.89 -10.35
N LEU A 235 9.02 11.75 -10.97
CA LEU A 235 8.59 10.49 -11.57
C LEU A 235 9.56 10.02 -12.65
N THR A 236 10.03 10.93 -13.50
CA THR A 236 11.00 10.62 -14.55
C THR A 236 12.34 10.17 -13.96
N GLU A 237 12.90 10.95 -13.03
CA GLU A 237 14.20 10.64 -12.43
C GLU A 237 14.15 9.39 -11.53
N PHE A 238 13.06 9.18 -10.82
CA PHE A 238 12.85 7.97 -10.02
C PHE A 238 12.79 6.72 -10.92
N SER A 239 12.03 6.77 -12.01
CA SER A 239 11.98 5.66 -12.97
C SER A 239 13.34 5.41 -13.61
N ASN A 240 14.08 6.45 -13.98
CA ASN A 240 15.43 6.35 -14.54
C ASN A 240 16.42 5.74 -13.54
N PHE A 241 16.37 6.17 -12.29
CA PHE A 241 17.25 5.69 -11.23
C PHE A 241 17.10 4.18 -10.98
N PHE A 242 15.86 3.68 -10.99
CA PHE A 242 15.56 2.26 -10.80
C PHE A 242 15.39 1.49 -12.12
N TYR A 243 15.72 2.09 -13.26
CA TYR A 243 15.61 1.40 -14.54
C TYR A 243 16.57 0.20 -14.61
N GLY A 244 15.99 -0.98 -14.84
CA GLY A 244 16.78 -2.21 -14.89
C GLY A 244 17.45 -2.62 -13.55
N ALA A 245 17.13 -1.95 -12.44
CA ALA A 245 17.77 -2.16 -11.13
C ALA A 245 17.42 -3.51 -10.49
N PHE A 246 16.25 -4.04 -10.74
CA PHE A 246 15.75 -5.24 -10.08
C PHE A 246 15.45 -6.34 -11.10
N SER A 247 15.67 -7.60 -10.70
CA SER A 247 15.23 -8.78 -11.49
C SER A 247 13.82 -9.22 -11.13
N ASP A 248 13.30 -8.86 -9.95
CA ASP A 248 11.93 -9.18 -9.55
C ASP A 248 10.93 -8.30 -10.32
N LEU A 249 10.09 -8.93 -11.13
CA LEU A 249 9.10 -8.25 -11.98
C LEU A 249 8.09 -7.42 -11.18
N ARG A 250 7.81 -7.80 -9.93
CA ARG A 250 6.90 -7.06 -9.05
C ARG A 250 7.53 -5.74 -8.61
N LEU A 251 8.81 -5.77 -8.25
CA LEU A 251 9.55 -4.58 -7.85
C LEU A 251 9.81 -3.65 -9.05
N GLN A 252 10.11 -4.23 -10.24
CA GLN A 252 10.14 -3.47 -11.49
C GLN A 252 8.80 -2.77 -11.75
N PHE A 253 7.68 -3.49 -11.63
CA PHE A 253 6.36 -2.90 -11.81
C PHE A 253 6.10 -1.73 -10.84
N LEU A 254 6.47 -1.88 -9.57
CA LEU A 254 6.34 -0.79 -8.59
C LEU A 254 7.15 0.43 -9.00
N THR A 255 8.42 0.25 -9.36
CA THR A 255 9.36 1.36 -9.62
C THR A 255 9.20 2.00 -10.99
N GLN A 256 8.70 1.26 -12.00
CA GLN A 256 8.55 1.74 -13.38
C GLN A 256 7.14 2.22 -13.72
N THR A 257 6.16 2.02 -12.83
CA THR A 257 4.78 2.45 -13.09
C THR A 257 4.49 3.79 -12.40
N ASN A 258 4.48 4.88 -13.16
CA ASN A 258 4.25 6.23 -12.66
C ASN A 258 3.04 6.35 -11.72
N SER A 259 1.92 5.68 -12.03
CA SER A 259 0.73 5.73 -11.18
C SER A 259 0.94 5.06 -9.80
N GLN A 260 1.81 4.04 -9.69
CA GLN A 260 2.15 3.41 -8.42
C GLN A 260 3.04 4.35 -7.59
N VAL A 261 4.07 4.91 -8.22
CA VAL A 261 4.99 5.88 -7.58
C VAL A 261 4.21 7.12 -7.11
N GLU A 262 3.36 7.68 -7.97
CA GLU A 262 2.52 8.85 -7.64
C GLU A 262 1.58 8.57 -6.47
N ASN A 263 0.89 7.43 -6.46
CA ASN A 263 0.01 7.04 -5.36
C ASN A 263 0.78 6.85 -4.05
N ALA A 264 1.97 6.27 -4.11
CA ALA A 264 2.84 6.11 -2.94
C ALA A 264 3.31 7.46 -2.41
N LEU A 265 3.76 8.38 -3.28
CA LEU A 265 4.13 9.75 -2.91
C LEU A 265 2.97 10.51 -2.28
N ARG A 266 1.78 10.44 -2.87
CA ARG A 266 0.58 11.09 -2.31
C ARG A 266 0.23 10.56 -0.91
N ASN A 267 0.44 9.27 -0.65
CA ASN A 267 0.24 8.67 0.67
C ASN A 267 1.37 9.04 1.64
N LEU A 268 2.61 9.12 1.15
CA LEU A 268 3.77 9.57 1.92
C LEU A 268 3.57 11.01 2.43
N LEU A 269 3.11 11.90 1.58
CA LEU A 269 2.94 13.33 1.92
C LEU A 269 1.73 13.61 2.83
N ARG A 270 0.74 12.70 2.89
CA ARG A 270 -0.45 12.87 3.74
C ARG A 270 -0.23 12.31 5.13
N ASP A 271 -0.32 13.13 6.17
CA ASP A 271 -0.05 12.75 7.56
C ASP A 271 -1.00 11.68 8.11
N THR A 272 -2.20 11.54 7.54
CA THR A 272 -3.20 10.56 7.98
C THR A 272 -3.13 9.22 7.26
N ARG A 273 -2.33 9.11 6.18
CA ARG A 273 -2.25 7.90 5.36
C ARG A 273 -0.99 7.11 5.67
N ALA A 274 -1.14 5.79 5.69
CA ALA A 274 -0.01 4.88 5.74
C ALA A 274 0.51 4.61 4.32
N VAL A 275 1.81 4.39 4.21
CA VAL A 275 2.49 3.93 3.00
C VAL A 275 3.22 2.62 3.30
N HIS A 276 3.36 1.74 2.33
CA HIS A 276 4.08 0.48 2.56
C HIS A 276 5.59 0.76 2.76
N PRO A 277 6.26 0.09 3.70
CA PRO A 277 7.69 0.28 4.01
C PRO A 277 8.62 0.29 2.80
N VAL A 278 8.36 -0.59 1.82
CA VAL A 278 9.13 -0.63 0.56
C VAL A 278 9.25 0.75 -0.09
N TRP A 279 8.19 1.55 -0.05
CA TRP A 279 8.20 2.90 -0.61
C TRP A 279 9.05 3.86 0.22
N CYS A 280 9.05 3.72 1.55
CA CYS A 280 9.92 4.51 2.41
C CYS A 280 11.40 4.22 2.10
N ILE A 281 11.75 2.95 1.94
CA ILE A 281 13.11 2.54 1.55
C ILE A 281 13.49 3.11 0.17
N LEU A 282 12.62 2.92 -0.84
CA LEU A 282 12.91 3.38 -2.20
C LEU A 282 13.02 4.90 -2.30
N PHE A 283 12.14 5.65 -1.63
CA PHE A 283 12.19 7.12 -1.67
C PHE A 283 13.36 7.68 -0.85
N ALA A 284 13.68 7.10 0.31
CA ALA A 284 14.86 7.49 1.07
C ALA A 284 16.14 7.24 0.27
N TRP A 285 16.22 6.07 -0.38
CA TRP A 285 17.34 5.73 -1.24
C TRP A 285 17.46 6.68 -2.43
N PHE A 286 16.38 6.91 -3.15
CA PHE A 286 16.36 7.86 -4.25
C PHE A 286 16.77 9.26 -3.81
N ALA A 287 16.21 9.78 -2.72
CA ALA A 287 16.52 11.11 -2.21
C ALA A 287 17.99 11.25 -1.76
N SER A 288 18.59 10.17 -1.21
CA SER A 288 19.99 10.18 -0.82
C SER A 288 20.97 10.10 -2.01
N ALA A 289 20.54 9.52 -3.14
CA ALA A 289 21.38 9.31 -4.32
C ALA A 289 21.18 10.37 -5.41
N CYS A 290 20.00 10.97 -5.48
CA CYS A 290 19.59 11.88 -6.54
C CYS A 290 19.11 13.21 -5.95
N GLU A 291 20.02 14.17 -5.85
CA GLU A 291 19.61 15.55 -5.67
C GLU A 291 18.94 16.03 -6.95
N MET A 292 17.81 16.71 -6.82
CA MET A 292 17.24 17.46 -7.93
C MET A 292 18.37 18.40 -8.40
N LYS A 293 18.89 18.18 -9.60
CA LYS A 293 19.75 19.17 -10.24
C LYS A 293 18.93 20.45 -10.22
N ARG A 294 19.19 21.29 -9.24
CA ARG A 294 18.67 22.65 -9.26
C ARG A 294 19.13 23.13 -10.63
N VAL A 295 18.23 23.13 -11.59
CA VAL A 295 18.37 24.04 -12.73
C VAL A 295 18.68 25.33 -12.03
N ALA A 296 19.96 25.74 -12.11
CA ALA A 296 20.49 26.87 -11.37
C ALA A 296 19.36 27.88 -11.39
N PRO A 297 18.83 28.29 -10.24
CA PRO A 297 17.62 29.06 -10.24
C PRO A 297 17.92 30.05 -11.34
N ARG A 298 17.11 30.03 -12.44
CA ARG A 298 17.27 31.05 -13.45
C ARG A 298 17.49 32.24 -12.58
N THR A 299 18.73 32.67 -12.46
CA THR A 299 19.19 33.83 -11.71
C THR A 299 18.70 35.07 -12.42
N SER A 300 17.50 35.01 -12.79
CA SER A 300 16.57 36.03 -12.59
C SER A 300 15.92 35.80 -11.19
N ARG A 301 16.70 35.82 -10.09
CA ARG A 301 16.40 36.94 -9.24
C ARG A 301 16.51 38.12 -10.20
N ARG A 302 15.42 38.38 -10.92
CA ARG A 302 15.08 39.73 -11.27
C ARG A 302 15.34 40.42 -9.96
N GLU A 303 16.46 41.14 -9.90
CA GLU A 303 16.72 42.05 -8.81
C GLU A 303 15.40 42.66 -8.55
N THR A 304 14.85 42.42 -7.38
CA THR A 304 13.48 42.86 -7.10
C THR A 304 13.61 44.34 -7.31
N PRO A 305 13.02 44.93 -8.38
CA PRO A 305 13.32 46.31 -8.74
C PRO A 305 13.11 47.10 -7.47
N ALA A 306 14.06 47.95 -7.12
CA ALA A 306 14.02 48.74 -5.90
C ALA A 306 12.60 49.32 -5.76
N GLU A 307 12.02 49.25 -4.60
CA GLU A 307 10.66 49.74 -4.39
C GLU A 307 10.62 51.23 -4.73
N PRO A 308 9.85 51.66 -5.75
CA PRO A 308 9.84 53.05 -6.17
C PRO A 308 9.43 53.96 -5.01
N LEU A 309 10.08 55.08 -4.89
CA LEU A 309 9.70 56.09 -3.91
C LEU A 309 8.27 56.58 -4.18
N PRO A 310 7.52 57.02 -3.15
CA PRO A 310 6.13 57.48 -3.31
C PRO A 310 5.96 58.56 -4.40
N GLU A 311 6.90 59.52 -4.46
CA GLU A 311 6.88 60.56 -5.46
C GLU A 311 7.15 60.08 -6.87
N GLU A 312 8.09 59.17 -7.03
CA GLU A 312 8.40 58.52 -8.31
C GLU A 312 7.18 57.74 -8.84
N LEU A 313 6.52 57.01 -7.95
CA LEU A 313 5.32 56.27 -8.32
C LEU A 313 4.16 57.23 -8.70
N ARG A 314 4.02 58.36 -8.04
CA ARG A 314 3.03 59.41 -8.40
C ARG A 314 3.29 59.95 -9.79
N VAL A 315 4.51 60.32 -10.10
CA VAL A 315 4.90 60.84 -11.42
C VAL A 315 4.61 59.82 -12.50
N LEU A 316 5.04 58.58 -12.32
CA LEU A 316 4.80 57.51 -13.28
C LEU A 316 3.31 57.16 -13.43
N MET A 317 2.52 57.26 -12.37
CA MET A 317 1.08 57.09 -12.44
C MET A 317 0.37 58.22 -13.21
N LEU A 318 0.82 59.47 -13.07
CA LEU A 318 0.34 60.61 -13.86
C LEU A 318 0.72 60.48 -15.31
N GLU A 319 1.95 60.08 -15.62
CA GLU A 319 2.46 59.92 -16.98
C GLU A 319 1.77 58.78 -17.73
N HIS A 320 1.66 57.62 -17.11
CA HIS A 320 1.13 56.42 -17.76
C HIS A 320 -0.38 56.22 -17.57
N GLY A 321 -1.02 56.89 -16.67
CA GLY A 321 -2.46 56.90 -16.40
C GLY A 321 -3.10 55.58 -16.01
N THR A 322 -2.36 54.46 -15.97
CA THR A 322 -2.90 53.16 -15.59
C THR A 322 -1.86 52.30 -14.87
N ILE A 323 -2.31 51.55 -13.86
CA ILE A 323 -1.45 50.61 -13.11
C ILE A 323 -0.72 49.63 -14.04
N ALA A 324 -1.34 49.16 -15.13
CA ALA A 324 -0.72 48.21 -16.05
C ALA A 324 0.46 48.79 -16.79
N LYS A 325 0.35 50.03 -17.30
CA LYS A 325 1.44 50.72 -18.00
C LYS A 325 2.56 51.11 -17.04
N THR A 326 2.22 51.61 -15.84
CA THR A 326 3.18 51.93 -14.78
C THR A 326 3.91 50.64 -14.31
N ALA A 327 3.23 49.53 -14.19
CA ALA A 327 3.83 48.27 -13.85
C ALA A 327 4.81 47.76 -14.92
N ALA A 328 4.47 47.98 -16.19
CA ALA A 328 5.38 47.66 -17.30
C ALA A 328 6.63 48.57 -17.29
N ALA A 329 6.47 49.87 -17.05
CA ALA A 329 7.57 50.83 -16.95
C ALA A 329 8.52 50.50 -15.79
N LEU A 330 7.96 50.15 -14.62
CA LEU A 330 8.72 49.72 -13.44
C LEU A 330 9.23 48.29 -13.48
N THR A 331 8.90 47.52 -14.50
CA THR A 331 9.15 46.06 -14.57
C THR A 331 8.61 45.30 -13.36
N LEU A 332 7.59 45.85 -12.71
CA LEU A 332 6.89 45.28 -11.56
C LEU A 332 5.61 44.56 -11.95
N ASN A 333 5.15 43.65 -11.08
CA ASN A 333 3.83 43.06 -11.22
C ASN A 333 2.75 44.10 -10.94
N THR A 334 1.66 44.11 -11.73
CA THR A 334 0.49 44.97 -11.56
C THR A 334 -0.12 44.92 -10.14
N ILE A 335 -0.12 43.75 -9.50
CA ILE A 335 -0.59 43.54 -8.13
C ILE A 335 0.30 44.32 -7.14
N ARG A 336 1.62 44.31 -7.37
CA ARG A 336 2.58 45.00 -6.50
C ARG A 336 2.46 46.52 -6.64
N VAL A 337 2.36 47.04 -7.86
CA VAL A 337 2.14 48.47 -8.11
C VAL A 337 0.82 48.92 -7.46
N ALA A 338 -0.22 48.14 -7.58
CA ALA A 338 -1.49 48.43 -6.92
C ALA A 338 -1.43 48.46 -5.39
N ALA A 339 -0.68 47.52 -4.81
CA ALA A 339 -0.44 47.48 -3.36
C ALA A 339 0.35 48.73 -2.90
N LEU A 340 1.34 49.16 -3.70
CA LEU A 340 2.11 50.37 -3.45
C LEU A 340 1.26 51.63 -3.56
N CYS A 341 0.43 51.77 -4.61
CA CYS A 341 -0.51 52.86 -4.73
C CYS A 341 -1.43 52.95 -3.52
N LYS A 342 -1.96 51.82 -3.05
CA LYS A 342 -2.79 51.76 -1.85
C LYS A 342 -2.01 52.16 -0.60
N ARG A 343 -0.77 51.70 -0.46
CA ARG A 343 0.11 52.01 0.68
C ARG A 343 0.46 53.50 0.75
N TYR A 344 0.68 54.12 -0.39
CA TYR A 344 1.11 55.51 -0.49
C TYR A 344 -0.05 56.51 -0.68
N GLY A 345 -1.31 56.04 -0.63
CA GLY A 345 -2.49 56.88 -0.80
C GLY A 345 -2.60 57.51 -2.19
N ILE A 346 -2.04 56.85 -3.21
CA ILE A 346 -2.09 57.32 -4.61
C ILE A 346 -3.40 56.81 -5.21
N GLU A 347 -4.28 57.71 -5.62
CA GLU A 347 -5.47 57.35 -6.36
C GLU A 347 -5.11 56.77 -7.73
N ALA A 348 -5.36 55.49 -7.89
CA ALA A 348 -5.08 54.75 -9.13
C ALA A 348 -6.36 54.19 -9.68
N SER A 349 -6.67 54.57 -10.93
CA SER A 349 -7.77 53.93 -11.65
C SER A 349 -7.44 52.47 -11.98
N TRP A 350 -8.14 51.56 -11.33
CA TRP A 350 -7.95 50.11 -11.51
C TRP A 350 -8.48 49.59 -12.84
N ARG A 351 -9.12 50.42 -13.67
CA ARG A 351 -9.92 49.86 -14.66
C ARG A 351 -10.11 50.50 -15.92
N PRO A 352 -10.18 49.75 -16.99
CA PRO A 352 -10.88 50.14 -18.15
C PRO A 352 -12.36 50.33 -17.81
N LYS A 353 -12.95 51.32 -18.41
CA LYS A 353 -14.24 52.00 -18.20
C LYS A 353 -15.52 51.15 -18.43
N PHE A 354 -15.48 49.83 -18.32
CA PHE A 354 -16.62 48.99 -18.68
C PHE A 354 -17.53 48.57 -17.50
N VAL A 355 -17.16 48.84 -16.28
CA VAL A 355 -18.02 48.60 -15.11
C VAL A 355 -18.14 49.89 -14.32
N ASP A 356 -19.17 50.64 -14.64
CA ASP A 356 -19.57 51.85 -13.90
C ASP A 356 -20.23 51.48 -12.57
N ALA A 357 -20.47 52.47 -11.73
CA ALA A 357 -21.09 52.27 -10.42
C ALA A 357 -22.51 51.68 -10.52
N PRO A 358 -23.39 52.10 -11.44
CA PRO A 358 -24.70 51.46 -11.60
C PRO A 358 -24.64 49.99 -11.98
N LEU A 359 -23.73 49.60 -12.89
CA LEU A 359 -23.56 48.22 -13.26
C LEU A 359 -22.98 47.36 -12.16
N GLN A 360 -22.09 47.92 -11.33
CA GLN A 360 -21.55 47.27 -10.15
C GLN A 360 -22.65 47.00 -9.10
N GLU A 361 -23.54 47.96 -8.86
CA GLU A 361 -24.70 47.79 -7.99
C GLU A 361 -25.68 46.74 -8.54
N ALA A 362 -25.98 46.79 -9.83
CA ALA A 362 -26.88 45.83 -10.48
C ALA A 362 -26.33 44.38 -10.37
N ILE A 363 -25.03 44.20 -10.59
CA ILE A 363 -24.34 42.90 -10.41
C ILE A 363 -24.41 42.49 -8.93
N GLY A 364 -24.16 43.40 -8.00
CA GLY A 364 -24.24 43.16 -6.57
C GLY A 364 -25.64 42.73 -6.13
N ALA A 365 -26.67 43.41 -6.60
CA ALA A 365 -28.07 43.07 -6.33
C ALA A 365 -28.46 41.69 -6.89
N ALA A 366 -28.01 41.34 -8.09
CA ALA A 366 -28.24 40.04 -8.68
C ALA A 366 -27.57 38.91 -7.86
N LEU A 367 -26.34 39.14 -7.41
CA LEU A 367 -25.61 38.21 -6.55
C LEU A 367 -26.26 38.07 -5.15
N ALA A 368 -26.79 39.18 -4.60
CA ALA A 368 -27.51 39.16 -3.35
C ALA A 368 -28.83 38.37 -3.43
N ARG A 369 -29.51 38.38 -4.56
CA ARG A 369 -30.67 37.49 -4.84
C ARG A 369 -30.29 36.04 -5.00
N GLY A 370 -29.00 35.69 -5.03
CA GLY A 370 -28.52 34.31 -5.13
C GLY A 370 -28.34 33.82 -6.58
N GLU A 371 -28.35 34.71 -7.56
CA GLU A 371 -28.04 34.34 -8.95
C GLU A 371 -26.61 33.78 -9.04
N SER A 372 -26.41 32.72 -9.83
CA SER A 372 -25.07 32.12 -9.95
C SER A 372 -24.11 33.05 -10.71
N PRO A 373 -22.79 33.04 -10.42
CA PRO A 373 -21.83 33.84 -11.16
C PRO A 373 -21.88 33.63 -12.69
N LYS A 374 -22.23 32.44 -13.15
CA LYS A 374 -22.43 32.13 -14.58
C LYS A 374 -23.68 32.80 -15.16
N ALA A 375 -24.78 32.81 -14.40
CA ALA A 375 -26.00 33.50 -14.82
C ALA A 375 -25.78 35.02 -14.85
N VAL A 376 -25.08 35.57 -13.87
CA VAL A 376 -24.68 36.98 -13.83
C VAL A 376 -23.74 37.33 -14.98
N GLN A 377 -22.79 36.46 -15.33
CA GLN A 377 -21.92 36.62 -16.50
C GLN A 377 -22.73 36.71 -17.79
N ALA A 378 -23.66 35.78 -17.98
CA ALA A 378 -24.50 35.78 -19.19
C ALA A 378 -25.40 37.03 -19.31
N LYS A 379 -25.92 37.51 -18.16
CA LYS A 379 -26.82 38.65 -18.10
C LYS A 379 -26.14 40.01 -18.32
N PHE A 380 -24.97 40.19 -17.70
CA PHE A 380 -24.26 41.48 -17.72
C PHE A 380 -23.01 41.50 -18.61
N GLN A 381 -22.68 40.39 -19.24
CA GLN A 381 -21.53 40.22 -20.15
C GLN A 381 -20.18 40.62 -19.53
N VAL A 382 -20.01 40.41 -18.22
CA VAL A 382 -18.78 40.68 -17.49
C VAL A 382 -18.04 39.38 -17.14
N SER A 383 -16.71 39.44 -17.11
CA SER A 383 -15.92 38.25 -16.81
C SER A 383 -16.15 37.72 -15.36
N ILE A 384 -16.12 36.40 -15.19
CA ILE A 384 -16.25 35.76 -13.86
C ILE A 384 -15.29 36.33 -12.82
N PRO A 385 -13.99 36.58 -13.11
CA PRO A 385 -13.10 37.25 -12.15
C PRO A 385 -13.57 38.62 -11.70
N THR A 386 -14.20 39.41 -12.59
CA THR A 386 -14.78 40.70 -12.27
C THR A 386 -15.96 40.56 -11.32
N ILE A 387 -16.85 39.60 -11.56
CA ILE A 387 -17.98 39.29 -10.67
C ILE A 387 -17.50 38.90 -9.26
N TYR A 388 -16.50 38.06 -9.14
CA TYR A 388 -15.94 37.69 -7.84
C TYR A 388 -15.27 38.86 -7.11
N ARG A 389 -14.70 39.81 -7.84
CA ARG A 389 -14.10 41.03 -7.25
C ARG A 389 -15.17 41.97 -6.70
N ILE A 390 -16.25 42.19 -7.45
CA ILE A 390 -17.41 42.96 -6.99
C ILE A 390 -18.00 42.32 -5.73
N LEU A 391 -18.14 40.99 -5.74
CA LEU A 391 -18.62 40.26 -4.57
C LEU A 391 -17.71 40.43 -3.35
N ALA A 392 -16.40 40.44 -3.54
CA ALA A 392 -15.43 40.60 -2.47
C ALA A 392 -15.41 42.02 -1.89
N SER A 393 -15.83 43.03 -2.66
CA SER A 393 -15.93 44.43 -2.22
C SER A 393 -17.20 44.72 -1.44
N GLN A 394 -18.23 43.89 -1.52
CA GLN A 394 -19.52 44.08 -0.83
C GLN A 394 -19.58 43.31 0.49
N LYS A 395 -19.34 43.96 1.60
CA LYS A 395 -19.35 43.34 2.95
C LYS A 395 -20.72 42.77 3.34
N ASP A 396 -21.82 43.35 2.86
CA ASP A 396 -23.19 42.96 3.23
C ASP A 396 -23.82 41.88 2.37
N ALA A 397 -23.20 41.49 1.24
CA ALA A 397 -23.73 40.46 0.35
C ALA A 397 -23.52 39.02 0.87
N THR A 398 -22.89 38.83 2.02
CA THR A 398 -22.57 37.50 2.56
C THR A 398 -23.79 36.78 3.15
N LEU A 399 -24.67 37.48 3.83
CA LEU A 399 -25.86 36.92 4.51
C LEU A 399 -26.91 36.36 3.55
N PRO A 400 -27.38 37.08 2.50
CA PRO A 400 -28.32 36.54 1.51
C PRO A 400 -27.76 35.36 0.77
N ARG A 401 -26.45 35.38 0.46
CA ARG A 401 -25.77 34.26 -0.23
C ARG A 401 -25.64 33.02 0.65
N GLN A 402 -25.39 33.19 1.94
CA GLN A 402 -25.37 32.06 2.88
C GLN A 402 -26.75 31.41 2.99
N LYS A 403 -27.84 32.22 3.07
CA LYS A 403 -29.23 31.70 3.05
C LYS A 403 -29.54 30.97 1.75
N ALA A 404 -29.18 31.54 0.59
CA ALA A 404 -29.38 30.89 -0.71
C ALA A 404 -28.53 29.62 -0.87
N LYS A 405 -27.33 29.58 -0.29
CA LYS A 405 -26.47 28.38 -0.23
C LYS A 405 -27.08 27.32 0.67
N ALA A 406 -27.62 27.69 1.82
CA ALA A 406 -28.30 26.76 2.73
C ALA A 406 -29.53 26.16 2.07
N ALA A 407 -30.39 26.95 1.45
CA ALA A 407 -31.60 26.50 0.75
C ALA A 407 -31.26 25.48 -0.38
N ARG A 408 -30.21 25.76 -1.19
CA ARG A 408 -29.73 24.81 -2.19
C ARG A 408 -29.22 23.51 -1.58
N THR A 409 -28.54 23.60 -0.44
CA THR A 409 -28.04 22.43 0.26
C THR A 409 -29.20 21.57 0.79
N ASP A 410 -30.29 22.19 1.24
CA ASP A 410 -31.47 21.46 1.70
C ASP A 410 -32.21 20.79 0.55
N VAL A 411 -32.32 21.44 -0.61
CA VAL A 411 -32.82 20.77 -1.83
C VAL A 411 -31.95 19.58 -2.23
N ALA A 412 -30.62 19.73 -2.15
CA ALA A 412 -29.70 18.63 -2.43
C ALA A 412 -29.83 17.47 -1.43
N LYS A 413 -30.10 17.75 -0.15
CA LYS A 413 -30.40 16.74 0.88
C LYS A 413 -31.69 15.98 0.53
N ALA A 414 -32.75 16.67 0.16
CA ALA A 414 -34.01 16.06 -0.22
C ALA A 414 -33.85 15.13 -1.43
N GLN A 415 -33.19 15.60 -2.49
CA GLN A 415 -32.88 14.78 -3.67
C GLN A 415 -32.06 13.54 -3.32
N TRP A 416 -31.05 13.70 -2.43
CA TRP A 416 -30.24 12.57 -1.99
C TRP A 416 -31.07 11.51 -1.25
N LEU A 417 -31.92 11.91 -0.31
CA LEU A 417 -32.79 10.99 0.43
C LEU A 417 -33.80 10.30 -0.49
N GLN A 418 -34.40 11.03 -1.42
CA GLN A 418 -35.31 10.48 -2.40
C GLN A 418 -34.61 9.39 -3.23
N THR A 419 -33.43 9.67 -3.78
CA THR A 419 -32.67 8.70 -4.57
C THR A 419 -32.20 7.50 -3.73
N CYS A 420 -31.88 7.71 -2.44
CA CYS A 420 -31.60 6.59 -1.53
C CYS A 420 -32.82 5.69 -1.31
N SER A 421 -34.03 6.24 -1.30
CA SER A 421 -35.27 5.46 -1.15
C SER A 421 -35.67 4.74 -2.44
N GLU A 422 -35.47 5.36 -3.58
CA GLU A 422 -35.73 4.78 -4.90
C GLU A 422 -34.75 3.62 -5.26
N HIS A 423 -33.54 3.70 -4.74
CA HIS A 423 -32.48 2.73 -5.02
C HIS A 423 -31.88 2.11 -3.74
N PRO A 424 -32.65 1.32 -2.98
CA PRO A 424 -32.24 0.82 -1.66
C PRO A 424 -31.06 -0.17 -1.72
N THR A 425 -30.78 -0.76 -2.87
CA THR A 425 -29.73 -1.74 -3.10
C THR A 425 -28.41 -1.13 -3.56
N LEU A 426 -28.40 0.15 -3.96
CA LEU A 426 -27.19 0.79 -4.45
C LEU A 426 -26.25 1.20 -3.31
N SER A 427 -24.95 0.98 -3.55
CA SER A 427 -23.91 1.49 -2.66
C SER A 427 -23.76 3.01 -2.77
N ALA A 428 -23.13 3.66 -1.78
CA ALA A 428 -22.79 5.07 -1.80
C ALA A 428 -22.07 5.50 -3.10
N THR A 429 -21.24 4.64 -3.66
CA THR A 429 -20.57 4.88 -4.94
C THR A 429 -21.54 4.80 -6.13
N GLY A 430 -22.53 3.92 -6.09
CA GLY A 430 -23.60 3.83 -7.08
C GLY A 430 -24.45 5.10 -7.08
N LEU A 431 -24.91 5.52 -5.92
CA LEU A 431 -25.68 6.76 -5.74
C LEU A 431 -24.90 8.01 -6.21
N ARG A 432 -23.60 8.09 -5.88
CA ARG A 432 -22.74 9.18 -6.37
C ARG A 432 -22.64 9.23 -7.90
N ARG A 433 -22.68 8.07 -8.58
CA ARG A 433 -22.66 8.03 -10.05
C ARG A 433 -23.97 8.51 -10.66
N LEU A 434 -25.10 8.27 -9.99
CA LEU A 434 -26.40 8.77 -10.43
C LEU A 434 -26.51 10.29 -10.24
N LEU A 435 -26.04 10.81 -9.10
CA LEU A 435 -26.18 12.21 -8.72
C LEU A 435 -24.80 12.86 -8.40
N PRO A 436 -23.89 13.00 -9.38
CA PRO A 436 -22.54 13.49 -9.11
C PRO A 436 -22.52 14.95 -8.64
N SER A 437 -23.42 15.80 -9.12
CA SER A 437 -23.53 17.22 -8.75
C SER A 437 -24.06 17.37 -7.31
N VAL A 438 -25.12 16.64 -6.96
CA VAL A 438 -25.71 16.63 -5.60
C VAL A 438 -24.70 16.08 -4.61
N TRP A 439 -24.02 14.98 -4.93
CA TRP A 439 -22.95 14.46 -4.08
C TRP A 439 -21.85 15.49 -3.84
N SER A 440 -21.34 16.14 -4.88
CA SER A 440 -20.29 17.15 -4.77
C SER A 440 -20.75 18.32 -3.89
N GLN A 441 -21.96 18.77 -4.07
CA GLN A 441 -22.55 19.87 -3.26
C GLN A 441 -22.66 19.48 -1.80
N LEU A 442 -23.19 18.30 -1.47
CA LEU A 442 -23.32 17.81 -0.11
C LEU A 442 -21.95 17.54 0.55
N TYR A 443 -21.01 16.98 -0.22
CA TYR A 443 -19.66 16.71 0.27
C TYR A 443 -18.94 17.99 0.73
N HIS A 444 -19.12 19.11 0.02
CA HIS A 444 -18.49 20.39 0.38
C HIS A 444 -19.27 21.20 1.41
N ASN A 445 -20.58 21.06 1.49
CA ASN A 445 -21.42 21.94 2.30
C ASN A 445 -22.06 21.26 3.54
N ALA A 446 -22.17 19.92 3.53
CA ALA A 446 -22.78 19.16 4.62
C ALA A 446 -22.16 17.75 4.73
N PRO A 447 -20.83 17.61 4.93
CA PRO A 447 -20.15 16.31 4.89
C PRO A 447 -20.62 15.35 6.00
N ASP A 448 -20.88 15.87 7.19
CA ASP A 448 -21.32 15.05 8.32
C ASP A 448 -22.74 14.54 8.13
N TRP A 449 -23.64 15.39 7.64
CA TRP A 449 -24.99 14.98 7.27
C TRP A 449 -24.97 13.89 6.20
N LEU A 450 -24.14 14.06 5.17
CA LEU A 450 -23.97 13.08 4.09
C LEU A 450 -23.46 11.73 4.62
N ARG A 451 -22.53 11.76 5.58
CA ARG A 451 -21.98 10.54 6.21
C ARG A 451 -23.05 9.76 6.98
N VAL A 452 -23.89 10.48 7.73
CA VAL A 452 -24.96 9.87 8.55
C VAL A 452 -26.08 9.32 7.66
N ASN A 453 -26.46 10.06 6.62
CA ASN A 453 -27.63 9.74 5.77
C ASN A 453 -27.26 8.89 4.53
N THR A 454 -26.00 8.56 4.34
CA THR A 454 -25.59 7.61 3.31
C THR A 454 -25.52 6.22 3.92
N ARG A 455 -26.48 5.35 3.60
CA ARG A 455 -26.47 3.95 4.07
C ARG A 455 -25.17 3.28 3.65
N SER A 456 -24.42 2.77 4.63
CA SER A 456 -23.36 1.82 4.39
C SER A 456 -23.98 0.48 4.01
N VAL A 457 -24.39 0.34 2.77
CA VAL A 457 -24.63 -0.98 2.22
C VAL A 457 -23.27 -1.67 2.22
N LYS A 458 -23.04 -2.54 3.19
CA LYS A 458 -21.90 -3.46 3.21
C LYS A 458 -22.09 -4.46 2.07
N THR A 459 -22.01 -3.98 0.84
CA THR A 459 -21.72 -4.88 -0.26
C THR A 459 -20.29 -5.36 0.00
N HIS A 460 -20.11 -6.65 0.24
CA HIS A 460 -18.80 -7.30 0.27
C HIS A 460 -18.04 -7.20 -1.06
N GLN A 461 -18.57 -6.46 -2.02
CA GLN A 461 -17.84 -5.99 -3.18
C GLN A 461 -17.05 -4.76 -2.78
N VAL A 462 -15.92 -5.00 -2.14
CA VAL A 462 -14.86 -4.00 -2.08
C VAL A 462 -14.44 -3.75 -3.53
N PHE A 463 -15.05 -2.74 -4.17
CA PHE A 463 -14.55 -2.20 -5.41
C PHE A 463 -13.19 -1.53 -5.10
N HIS A 464 -12.17 -2.34 -4.94
CA HIS A 464 -10.83 -1.84 -5.10
C HIS A 464 -10.76 -1.31 -6.53
N ARG A 465 -10.59 -0.01 -6.71
CA ARG A 465 -10.10 0.56 -7.96
C ARG A 465 -8.93 -0.31 -8.36
N GLY A 466 -9.14 -1.12 -9.40
CA GLY A 466 -8.25 -2.20 -9.69
C GLY A 466 -6.86 -1.68 -9.94
N VAL A 467 -5.94 -2.00 -9.05
CA VAL A 467 -4.53 -1.96 -9.38
C VAL A 467 -4.41 -2.87 -10.60
N GLN A 468 -4.13 -2.29 -11.75
CA GLN A 468 -3.85 -3.06 -12.95
C GLN A 468 -2.51 -3.76 -12.68
N HIS A 469 -2.56 -5.06 -12.44
CA HIS A 469 -1.35 -5.87 -12.43
C HIS A 469 -0.80 -5.86 -13.86
N SER A 470 0.52 -5.78 -13.99
CA SER A 470 1.15 -5.85 -15.30
C SER A 470 0.81 -7.19 -15.98
N GLN A 471 0.64 -7.17 -17.28
CA GLN A 471 0.41 -8.38 -18.09
C GLN A 471 1.40 -9.51 -17.78
N PRO A 472 2.72 -9.25 -17.63
CA PRO A 472 3.69 -10.28 -17.25
C PRO A 472 3.37 -10.96 -15.91
N ILE A 473 2.99 -10.20 -14.89
CA ILE A 473 2.67 -10.75 -13.56
C ILE A 473 1.41 -11.61 -13.60
N MET A 474 0.39 -11.19 -14.35
CA MET A 474 -0.83 -11.99 -14.53
C MET A 474 -0.56 -13.28 -15.30
N ARG A 475 0.33 -13.25 -16.29
CA ARG A 475 0.77 -14.43 -17.03
C ARG A 475 1.51 -15.42 -16.11
N ILE A 476 2.46 -14.92 -15.30
CA ILE A 476 3.17 -15.75 -14.32
C ILE A 476 2.19 -16.36 -13.33
N PHE A 477 1.21 -15.60 -12.84
CA PHE A 477 0.18 -16.15 -11.96
C PHE A 477 -0.59 -17.30 -12.62
N ALA A 478 -1.03 -17.14 -13.87
CA ALA A 478 -1.74 -18.17 -14.61
C ALA A 478 -0.87 -19.42 -14.88
N GLU A 479 0.39 -19.24 -15.21
CA GLU A 479 1.36 -20.31 -15.41
C GLU A 479 1.61 -21.08 -14.11
N SER A 480 1.87 -20.37 -13.01
CA SER A 480 2.09 -20.98 -11.69
C SER A 480 0.87 -21.75 -11.18
N VAL A 481 -0.35 -21.29 -11.46
CA VAL A 481 -1.58 -22.04 -11.13
C VAL A 481 -1.61 -23.35 -11.91
N ARG A 482 -1.33 -23.32 -13.22
CA ARG A 482 -1.29 -24.54 -14.07
C ARG A 482 -0.22 -25.52 -13.60
N ASP A 483 0.95 -25.02 -13.21
CA ASP A 483 2.03 -25.85 -12.69
C ASP A 483 1.64 -26.53 -11.37
N ALA A 484 0.99 -25.78 -10.47
CA ALA A 484 0.47 -26.33 -9.22
C ALA A 484 -0.64 -27.38 -9.44
N GLU A 485 -1.50 -27.18 -10.43
CA GLU A 485 -2.51 -28.17 -10.85
C GLU A 485 -1.86 -29.40 -11.45
N SER A 486 -0.85 -29.22 -12.29
CA SER A 486 -0.09 -30.30 -12.90
C SER A 486 0.68 -31.11 -11.86
N ALA A 487 1.29 -30.47 -10.88
CA ALA A 487 1.93 -31.14 -9.74
C ALA A 487 0.94 -32.01 -8.94
N CYS A 488 -0.34 -31.59 -8.85
CA CYS A 488 -1.39 -32.40 -8.24
C CYS A 488 -1.86 -33.57 -9.13
N ALA A 489 -1.59 -33.56 -10.44
CA ALA A 489 -2.01 -34.62 -11.35
C ALA A 489 -1.31 -35.96 -11.09
N GLY A 490 -0.07 -35.92 -10.62
CA GLY A 490 0.56 -37.08 -9.98
C GLY A 490 1.59 -37.83 -10.78
N GLY A 491 1.73 -37.78 -12.07
CA GLY A 491 2.77 -38.50 -12.82
C GLY A 491 3.17 -39.89 -12.25
N GLU A 492 4.40 -40.02 -11.81
CA GLU A 492 4.87 -41.23 -11.10
C GLU A 492 4.36 -41.31 -9.65
N GLN A 493 4.14 -40.16 -9.02
CA GLN A 493 3.61 -40.09 -7.65
C GLN A 493 2.08 -40.23 -7.64
N MET A 494 1.56 -40.58 -6.47
CA MET A 494 0.11 -40.71 -6.27
C MET A 494 -0.59 -39.35 -6.44
N PRO A 495 -1.63 -39.29 -7.30
CA PRO A 495 -2.36 -38.05 -7.52
C PRO A 495 -2.91 -37.42 -6.24
N LEU A 496 -2.75 -36.11 -6.12
CA LEU A 496 -3.28 -35.32 -5.03
C LEU A 496 -4.54 -34.56 -5.50
N ARG A 497 -5.47 -34.28 -4.60
CA ARG A 497 -6.67 -33.50 -4.94
C ARG A 497 -6.30 -32.08 -5.34
N LYS A 498 -6.77 -31.61 -6.50
CA LYS A 498 -6.61 -30.24 -6.99
C LYS A 498 -7.55 -29.28 -6.22
N SER A 499 -7.38 -29.18 -4.90
CA SER A 499 -8.17 -28.23 -4.11
C SER A 499 -7.57 -26.83 -4.24
N LEU A 500 -8.46 -25.83 -4.31
CA LEU A 500 -8.06 -24.42 -4.37
C LEU A 500 -7.08 -24.03 -3.26
N ASN A 501 -7.29 -24.57 -2.08
CA ASN A 501 -6.42 -24.32 -0.92
C ASN A 501 -5.01 -24.91 -1.10
N ARG A 502 -4.90 -26.07 -1.74
CA ARG A 502 -3.60 -26.69 -2.05
C ARG A 502 -2.85 -25.89 -3.13
N ILE A 503 -3.55 -25.51 -4.20
CA ILE A 503 -2.99 -24.67 -5.27
C ILE A 503 -2.51 -23.34 -4.67
N ARG A 504 -3.34 -22.69 -3.86
CA ARG A 504 -2.99 -21.45 -3.16
C ARG A 504 -1.72 -21.60 -2.30
N ARG A 505 -1.62 -22.69 -1.53
CA ARG A 505 -0.43 -22.98 -0.71
C ARG A 505 0.81 -23.19 -1.56
N ALA A 506 0.71 -23.89 -2.68
CA ALA A 506 1.83 -24.08 -3.61
C ALA A 506 2.29 -22.75 -4.24
N LEU A 507 1.39 -21.78 -4.36
CA LEU A 507 1.71 -20.44 -4.85
C LEU A 507 2.28 -19.53 -3.74
N GLY A 508 2.06 -19.85 -2.47
CA GLY A 508 2.49 -19.03 -1.33
C GLY A 508 1.79 -17.69 -1.20
N ILE A 509 0.57 -17.56 -1.72
CA ILE A 509 -0.17 -16.30 -1.70
C ILE A 509 -1.40 -16.37 -0.81
N SER A 510 -1.90 -15.20 -0.35
CA SER A 510 -3.08 -15.12 0.49
C SER A 510 -4.33 -15.57 -0.26
N GLU A 511 -5.33 -16.06 0.46
CA GLU A 511 -6.64 -16.43 -0.10
C GLU A 511 -7.23 -15.26 -0.91
N TYR A 512 -7.21 -14.07 -0.34
CA TYR A 512 -7.69 -12.87 -1.01
C TYR A 512 -6.92 -12.55 -2.31
N ALA A 513 -5.58 -12.71 -2.32
CA ALA A 513 -4.76 -12.50 -3.52
C ALA A 513 -5.06 -13.57 -4.59
N PHE A 514 -5.24 -14.81 -4.15
CA PHE A 514 -5.56 -15.93 -5.02
C PHE A 514 -6.94 -15.76 -5.68
N ASP A 515 -7.97 -15.46 -4.91
CA ASP A 515 -9.31 -15.23 -5.43
C ASP A 515 -9.37 -14.05 -6.39
N ARG A 516 -8.64 -13.01 -6.09
CA ARG A 516 -8.56 -11.84 -6.96
C ARG A 516 -7.83 -12.12 -8.28
N GLY A 517 -6.75 -12.89 -8.24
CA GLY A 517 -6.04 -13.34 -9.44
C GLY A 517 -6.93 -14.22 -10.32
N ARG A 518 -7.58 -15.22 -9.74
CA ARG A 518 -8.54 -16.11 -10.43
C ARG A 518 -9.69 -15.34 -11.08
N HIS A 519 -10.31 -14.43 -10.33
CA HIS A 519 -11.43 -13.61 -10.86
C HIS A 519 -11.02 -12.81 -12.08
N ARG A 520 -9.81 -12.26 -12.09
CA ARG A 520 -9.29 -11.50 -13.25
C ARG A 520 -9.01 -12.35 -14.47
N LEU A 521 -8.63 -13.61 -14.25
CA LEU A 521 -8.39 -14.57 -15.32
C LEU A 521 -9.65 -15.36 -15.71
N SER A 522 -10.83 -15.01 -15.13
CA SER A 522 -12.07 -15.75 -15.34
C SER A 522 -11.96 -17.25 -15.07
N MET A 523 -11.10 -17.62 -14.11
CA MET A 523 -10.89 -19.02 -13.73
C MET A 523 -12.05 -19.52 -12.86
N SER A 524 -12.38 -20.81 -12.96
CA SER A 524 -13.44 -21.45 -12.15
C SER A 524 -13.25 -21.17 -10.65
N ARG A 525 -14.38 -21.04 -9.95
CA ARG A 525 -14.42 -20.97 -8.48
C ARG A 525 -14.39 -22.35 -7.82
N GLU A 526 -14.64 -23.37 -8.57
CA GLU A 526 -14.71 -24.74 -8.08
C GLU A 526 -13.37 -25.43 -8.28
N GLY A 527 -12.88 -26.03 -7.22
CA GLY A 527 -11.78 -26.99 -7.31
C GLY A 527 -12.25 -28.30 -7.92
N GLU A 528 -11.34 -29.24 -8.07
CA GLU A 528 -11.66 -30.59 -8.54
C GLU A 528 -12.75 -31.25 -7.67
N SER A 529 -13.76 -31.83 -8.31
CA SER A 529 -14.80 -32.57 -7.61
C SER A 529 -14.22 -33.76 -6.84
N SER A 530 -14.93 -34.26 -5.85
CA SER A 530 -14.51 -35.48 -5.15
C SER A 530 -14.52 -36.69 -6.06
N GLU A 531 -15.39 -36.72 -7.04
CA GLU A 531 -15.57 -37.81 -8.00
C GLU A 531 -14.41 -37.84 -9.02
N ASP A 532 -14.07 -36.70 -9.60
CA ASP A 532 -12.93 -36.59 -10.54
C ASP A 532 -11.63 -36.96 -9.86
N PHE A 533 -11.44 -36.51 -8.62
CA PHE A 533 -10.26 -36.88 -7.83
C PHE A 533 -10.18 -38.38 -7.56
N VAL A 534 -11.29 -39.01 -7.18
CA VAL A 534 -11.35 -40.44 -6.95
C VAL A 534 -11.07 -41.17 -8.27
N GLY A 535 -11.67 -40.74 -9.39
CA GLY A 535 -11.43 -41.29 -10.72
C GLY A 535 -9.94 -41.31 -11.09
N ARG A 536 -9.30 -40.14 -11.05
CA ARG A 536 -7.85 -40.04 -11.33
C ARG A 536 -6.98 -40.94 -10.45
N ARG A 537 -7.31 -41.04 -9.17
CA ARG A 537 -6.57 -41.90 -8.24
C ARG A 537 -6.76 -43.37 -8.54
N VAL A 538 -7.96 -43.77 -8.93
CA VAL A 538 -8.28 -45.13 -9.33
C VAL A 538 -7.52 -45.47 -10.62
N ASP A 539 -7.57 -44.63 -11.65
CA ASP A 539 -6.85 -44.84 -12.93
C ASP A 539 -5.34 -44.98 -12.70
N TRP A 540 -4.76 -44.08 -11.88
CA TRP A 540 -3.36 -44.15 -11.51
C TRP A 540 -3.01 -45.45 -10.79
N ALA A 541 -3.84 -45.95 -9.91
CA ALA A 541 -3.63 -47.17 -9.16
C ALA A 541 -3.82 -48.40 -10.06
N VAL A 542 -4.82 -48.43 -10.93
CA VAL A 542 -5.06 -49.49 -11.92
C VAL A 542 -3.87 -49.64 -12.85
N ALA A 543 -3.29 -48.57 -13.33
CA ALA A 543 -2.09 -48.59 -14.19
C ALA A 543 -0.85 -49.19 -13.51
N ARG A 544 -0.81 -49.21 -12.15
CA ARG A 544 0.36 -49.64 -11.34
C ARG A 544 0.14 -50.91 -10.53
N VAL A 545 -1.02 -51.48 -10.57
CA VAL A 545 -1.31 -52.79 -10.00
C VAL A 545 -1.04 -53.87 -11.07
N SER A 546 -0.29 -54.90 -10.72
CA SER A 546 0.05 -55.99 -11.65
C SER A 546 -1.22 -56.64 -12.24
N ARG A 547 -1.14 -57.14 -13.48
CA ARG A 547 -2.26 -57.78 -14.20
C ARG A 547 -2.97 -58.87 -13.37
N HIS A 548 -2.24 -59.60 -12.54
CA HIS A 548 -2.77 -60.67 -11.69
C HIS A 548 -3.39 -60.17 -10.37
N GLY A 549 -3.24 -58.91 -10.02
CA GLY A 549 -3.71 -58.29 -8.78
C GLY A 549 -4.78 -57.19 -8.93
N LYS A 550 -5.43 -57.07 -10.10
CA LYS A 550 -6.45 -56.02 -10.35
C LYS A 550 -7.77 -56.22 -9.61
N ARG A 551 -7.74 -56.84 -8.44
CA ARG A 551 -8.92 -56.86 -7.53
C ARG A 551 -9.18 -55.50 -6.92
N ASN A 552 -10.45 -55.13 -6.77
CA ASN A 552 -10.87 -53.84 -6.27
C ASN A 552 -10.20 -53.43 -4.95
N TRP A 553 -9.95 -54.39 -4.05
CA TRP A 553 -9.26 -54.13 -2.78
C TRP A 553 -7.77 -53.72 -2.96
N ALA A 554 -7.07 -54.35 -3.96
CA ALA A 554 -5.68 -54.02 -4.26
C ALA A 554 -5.56 -52.61 -4.86
N VAL A 555 -6.50 -52.26 -5.75
CA VAL A 555 -6.62 -50.89 -6.29
C VAL A 555 -6.94 -49.90 -5.18
N ALA A 556 -7.89 -50.21 -4.29
CA ALA A 556 -8.26 -49.38 -3.17
C ALA A 556 -7.07 -49.09 -2.23
N ARG A 557 -6.31 -50.18 -1.91
CA ARG A 557 -5.09 -50.05 -1.07
C ARG A 557 -4.00 -49.23 -1.76
N LYS A 558 -3.76 -49.43 -3.03
CA LYS A 558 -2.77 -48.67 -3.81
C LYS A 558 -3.15 -47.20 -3.95
N ALA A 559 -4.43 -46.95 -4.22
CA ALA A 559 -5.00 -45.59 -4.30
C ALA A 559 -5.16 -44.92 -2.93
N ARG A 560 -5.03 -45.66 -1.82
CA ARG A 560 -5.34 -45.19 -0.46
C ARG A 560 -6.77 -44.59 -0.37
N LEU A 561 -7.75 -45.31 -0.93
CA LEU A 561 -9.16 -44.98 -0.94
C LEU A 561 -9.97 -46.06 -0.26
N ARG A 562 -11.19 -45.72 0.19
CA ARG A 562 -12.16 -46.72 0.66
C ARG A 562 -12.62 -47.57 -0.51
N GLN A 563 -12.81 -48.85 -0.29
CA GLN A 563 -13.17 -49.81 -1.33
C GLN A 563 -14.50 -49.45 -2.04
N GLU A 564 -15.47 -48.91 -1.28
CA GLU A 564 -16.76 -48.45 -1.82
C GLU A 564 -16.59 -47.30 -2.84
N ALA A 565 -15.62 -46.39 -2.61
CA ALA A 565 -15.34 -45.29 -3.53
C ALA A 565 -14.69 -45.81 -4.83
N VAL A 566 -13.84 -46.82 -4.73
CA VAL A 566 -13.21 -47.49 -5.89
C VAL A 566 -14.28 -48.25 -6.68
N ASN A 567 -15.13 -49.01 -6.02
CA ASN A 567 -16.22 -49.78 -6.68
C ASN A 567 -17.17 -48.83 -7.45
N ARG A 568 -17.53 -47.71 -6.87
CA ARG A 568 -18.36 -46.69 -7.54
C ARG A 568 -17.68 -46.11 -8.77
N SER A 569 -16.39 -45.81 -8.67
CA SER A 569 -15.61 -45.25 -9.79
C SER A 569 -15.43 -46.29 -10.93
N LEU A 570 -15.05 -47.52 -10.61
CA LEU A 570 -14.86 -48.59 -11.63
C LEU A 570 -16.20 -48.96 -12.30
N GLY A 571 -17.30 -48.99 -11.56
CA GLY A 571 -18.64 -49.25 -12.10
C GLY A 571 -19.11 -48.20 -13.12
N ARG A 572 -18.73 -46.95 -12.96
CA ARG A 572 -19.01 -45.86 -13.92
C ARG A 572 -18.19 -45.97 -15.23
N HIS A 573 -16.97 -46.44 -15.15
CA HIS A 573 -16.09 -46.60 -16.33
C HIS A 573 -16.22 -47.89 -17.06
N GLY A 574 -17.20 -48.74 -16.68
CA GLY A 574 -17.49 -49.99 -17.41
C GLY A 574 -16.37 -51.02 -17.41
N VAL A 575 -15.36 -50.84 -16.55
CA VAL A 575 -14.26 -51.80 -16.42
C VAL A 575 -14.77 -53.05 -15.72
N LYS A 576 -15.21 -54.07 -16.50
CA LYS A 576 -15.43 -55.40 -15.97
C LYS A 576 -14.12 -55.95 -15.43
N THR A 577 -14.01 -56.16 -14.14
CA THR A 577 -12.89 -56.78 -13.44
C THR A 577 -12.82 -58.29 -13.69
#